data_49fcd3b0bd99130fde60cd7e8e417079
#
_entry.id   49fcd3b0bd99130fde60cd7e8e417079
#
_cell.length_a   1.000
_cell.length_b   1.000
_cell.length_c   1.000
_cell.angle_alpha   90.00
_cell.angle_beta   90.00
_cell.angle_gamma   90.00
#
_symmetry.space_group_name_H-M   'P 1'
#
loop_
_entity.id
_entity.type
_entity.pdbx_description
1 polymer ?
#
loop_
_entity_poly.entity_id
_entity_poly.type
_entity_poly.pdbx_seq_one_letter_code
_entity_poly.pdbx_strand_id
1 'polypeptide(L)'
;DTLRYVWMQVDENINSPDNRMAILAGPPRRPPEPGFHGGVTIEHLNAIRGGATPRARTQAVPLTYRVNSTMMRVDLDKPLPPKGVVKLDIAWHHQIPQNGRTGRTKQGDLGWLYQVAEWFPRMAVYDDVRGWNVDQYIGGGEFYLEYGDFDVTITMPTGFTVTATGVLQNPAEVLPAMIRTRLAAAAHADTIVRIIRPDEIGSPALLPPRAGATRTWHFKASNVRDFAWATSANYAWDATSWDGILMQAFYPPDQIGSWRTAADMTRHAVMLHSRWFHYPYPVATSAQGPVGGMEYPMMTFDDDQNEKELYYTIAHEQGHQWYPMIVGSQERLYPWMDEGFNTFIDWFSFRDRYPTDTLRIQSLEFGAMSAWQKFLATRAPESPIMEPQDRALNGLMGGWNAYGRPAVGLHFLREQVLD
;
A
#
# COMPACT_ATOMS: atom_id res chain seq x y z
N ASP A 1 17.78 12.93 22.15
CA ASP A 1 18.10 11.85 23.10
C ASP A 1 19.11 10.87 22.51
N THR A 2 19.76 10.10 23.36
CA THR A 2 20.63 9.00 22.95
C THR A 2 19.84 7.70 23.02
N LEU A 3 19.69 7.01 21.87
CA LEU A 3 18.93 5.77 21.79
C LEU A 3 19.81 4.57 22.14
N ARG A 4 19.32 3.70 23.00
CA ARG A 4 19.95 2.43 23.36
C ARG A 4 19.30 1.23 22.67
N TYR A 5 18.13 1.42 22.09
CA TYR A 5 17.35 0.45 21.35
C TYR A 5 16.52 1.18 20.28
N VAL A 6 16.09 0.42 19.30
CA VAL A 6 15.10 0.84 18.31
C VAL A 6 13.91 -0.12 18.32
N TRP A 7 12.78 0.35 17.84
CA TRP A 7 11.61 -0.49 17.62
C TRP A 7 11.35 -0.65 16.13
N MET A 8 10.91 -1.83 15.76
CA MET A 8 10.49 -2.17 14.39
C MET A 8 9.09 -2.79 14.39
N GLN A 9 8.33 -2.50 13.37
CA GLN A 9 7.05 -3.13 13.08
C GLN A 9 7.32 -4.40 12.28
N VAL A 10 6.72 -5.51 12.70
CA VAL A 10 6.75 -6.83 12.03
C VAL A 10 5.31 -7.29 11.82
N ASP A 11 4.60 -6.52 10.98
CA ASP A 11 3.13 -6.55 10.91
C ASP A 11 2.59 -7.88 10.40
N GLU A 12 3.35 -8.63 9.59
CA GLU A 12 2.99 -9.99 9.17
C GLU A 12 2.84 -10.97 10.35
N ASN A 13 3.29 -10.60 11.55
CA ASN A 13 3.00 -11.36 12.77
C ASN A 13 1.52 -11.33 13.18
N ILE A 14 0.68 -10.50 12.53
CA ILE A 14 -0.78 -10.61 12.69
C ILE A 14 -1.29 -12.00 12.28
N ASN A 15 -0.56 -12.68 11.39
CA ASN A 15 -0.86 -14.02 10.93
C ASN A 15 -0.29 -15.12 11.84
N SER A 16 0.46 -14.76 12.88
CA SER A 16 0.98 -15.73 13.87
C SER A 16 -0.14 -16.20 14.81
N PRO A 17 -0.17 -17.49 15.20
CA PRO A 17 -1.22 -18.02 16.06
C PRO A 17 -1.22 -17.41 17.47
N ASP A 18 -0.13 -16.82 17.92
CA ASP A 18 0.06 -16.19 19.22
C ASP A 18 -0.01 -14.64 19.17
N ASN A 19 -0.45 -14.08 18.04
CA ASN A 19 -0.60 -12.64 17.92
C ASN A 19 -1.73 -12.10 18.83
N ARG A 20 -1.66 -10.81 19.14
CA ARG A 20 -2.64 -10.15 20.00
C ARG A 20 -4.07 -10.18 19.44
N MET A 21 -4.21 -10.08 18.11
CA MET A 21 -5.52 -10.14 17.45
C MET A 21 -6.17 -11.51 17.64
N ALA A 22 -5.43 -12.62 17.52
CA ALA A 22 -5.93 -13.96 17.76
C ALA A 22 -6.37 -14.15 19.22
N ILE A 23 -5.67 -13.53 20.17
CA ILE A 23 -6.03 -13.56 21.59
C ILE A 23 -7.33 -12.78 21.86
N LEU A 24 -7.50 -11.60 21.23
CA LEU A 24 -8.65 -10.71 21.46
C LEU A 24 -9.91 -11.17 20.73
N ALA A 25 -9.77 -11.57 19.47
CA ALA A 25 -10.89 -11.93 18.59
C ALA A 25 -11.24 -13.42 18.60
N GLY A 26 -10.41 -14.25 19.23
CA GLY A 26 -10.51 -15.71 19.15
C GLY A 26 -9.98 -16.28 17.83
N PRO A 27 -10.17 -17.59 17.62
CA PRO A 27 -9.65 -18.25 16.42
C PRO A 27 -10.26 -17.64 15.16
N PRO A 28 -9.50 -17.60 14.05
CA PRO A 28 -10.00 -17.04 12.81
C PRO A 28 -11.26 -17.76 12.32
N ARG A 29 -12.21 -17.02 11.76
CA ARG A 29 -13.48 -17.58 11.24
C ARG A 29 -13.28 -18.63 10.14
N ARG A 30 -12.15 -18.57 9.43
CA ARG A 30 -11.70 -19.59 8.48
C ARG A 30 -10.38 -20.15 9.00
N PRO A 31 -10.22 -21.48 9.10
CA PRO A 31 -8.94 -22.06 9.46
C PRO A 31 -7.90 -21.65 8.41
N PRO A 32 -6.65 -21.41 8.82
CA PRO A 32 -5.57 -21.20 7.87
C PRO A 32 -5.42 -22.41 6.96
N GLU A 33 -4.90 -22.19 5.77
CA GLU A 33 -4.63 -23.30 4.83
C GLU A 33 -3.63 -24.30 5.44
N PRO A 34 -3.70 -25.60 5.08
CA PRO A 34 -2.78 -26.60 5.58
C PRO A 34 -1.32 -26.20 5.29
N GLY A 35 -0.46 -26.24 6.31
CA GLY A 35 0.96 -25.87 6.22
C GLY A 35 1.25 -24.37 6.27
N PHE A 36 0.24 -23.53 6.48
CA PHE A 36 0.46 -22.10 6.76
C PHE A 36 0.81 -21.89 8.23
N HIS A 37 1.97 -21.29 8.47
CA HIS A 37 2.51 -21.02 9.81
C HIS A 37 2.79 -19.52 9.98
N GLY A 38 1.88 -18.66 9.71
CA GLY A 38 2.02 -17.19 9.68
C GLY A 38 3.05 -16.58 10.65
N GLY A 39 3.39 -15.34 10.37
CA GLY A 39 4.37 -14.58 11.13
C GLY A 39 5.77 -14.54 10.50
N VAL A 40 6.57 -13.61 10.98
CA VAL A 40 7.93 -13.33 10.50
C VAL A 40 8.94 -14.15 11.30
N THR A 41 9.83 -14.86 10.60
CA THR A 41 11.01 -15.49 11.18
C THR A 41 12.24 -14.64 10.87
N ILE A 42 12.93 -14.17 11.89
CA ILE A 42 14.19 -13.44 11.74
C ILE A 42 15.33 -14.47 11.73
N GLU A 43 16.07 -14.54 10.63
CA GLU A 43 17.21 -15.46 10.47
C GLU A 43 18.48 -14.88 11.09
N HIS A 44 18.72 -13.58 10.88
CA HIS A 44 19.75 -12.84 11.58
C HIS A 44 19.42 -11.35 11.68
N LEU A 45 20.00 -10.70 12.66
CA LEU A 45 19.94 -9.26 12.86
C LEU A 45 21.27 -8.78 13.44
N ASN A 46 21.99 -7.96 12.66
CA ASN A 46 23.31 -7.46 12.99
C ASN A 46 23.40 -5.94 12.87
N ALA A 47 24.22 -5.31 13.70
CA ALA A 47 24.74 -3.98 13.41
C ALA A 47 25.99 -4.11 12.54
N ILE A 48 26.08 -3.33 11.47
CA ILE A 48 27.26 -3.27 10.63
C ILE A 48 28.15 -2.14 11.12
N ARG A 49 29.37 -2.49 11.53
CA ARG A 49 30.38 -1.57 12.05
C ARG A 49 31.55 -1.43 11.10
N GLY A 50 32.19 -0.27 11.10
CA GLY A 50 33.30 0.03 10.18
C GLY A 50 32.82 0.37 8.76
N GLY A 51 33.75 0.41 7.80
CA GLY A 51 33.38 0.63 6.40
C GLY A 51 33.29 2.09 5.97
N ALA A 52 33.86 3.06 6.71
CA ALA A 52 33.86 4.48 6.32
C ALA A 52 34.60 4.76 5.00
N THR A 53 35.38 3.81 4.50
CA THR A 53 36.06 3.88 3.19
C THR A 53 35.83 2.57 2.42
N PRO A 54 35.91 2.55 1.08
CA PRO A 54 35.74 1.35 0.26
C PRO A 54 36.68 0.18 0.60
N ARG A 55 37.79 0.44 1.29
CA ARG A 55 38.77 -0.57 1.72
C ARG A 55 38.71 -0.93 3.20
N ALA A 56 37.86 -0.23 3.98
CA ALA A 56 37.73 -0.52 5.40
C ALA A 56 36.92 -1.83 5.60
N ARG A 57 37.42 -2.71 6.49
CA ARG A 57 36.69 -3.93 6.85
C ARG A 57 35.42 -3.58 7.60
N THR A 58 34.32 -4.18 7.18
CA THR A 58 33.06 -4.17 7.92
C THR A 58 33.02 -5.35 8.87
N GLN A 59 32.41 -5.15 10.03
CA GLN A 59 32.14 -6.20 11.02
C GLN A 59 30.63 -6.27 11.28
N ALA A 60 30.07 -7.44 11.14
CA ALA A 60 28.71 -7.72 11.60
C ALA A 60 28.75 -8.04 13.09
N VAL A 61 27.98 -7.32 13.89
CA VAL A 61 27.84 -7.52 15.34
C VAL A 61 26.43 -7.97 15.60
N PRO A 62 26.18 -9.22 16.03
CA PRO A 62 24.85 -9.71 16.35
C PRO A 62 24.16 -8.85 17.41
N LEU A 63 22.90 -8.51 17.18
CA LEU A 63 22.09 -7.76 18.12
C LEU A 63 21.05 -8.69 18.78
N THR A 64 20.73 -8.37 20.03
CA THR A 64 19.61 -9.01 20.71
C THR A 64 18.31 -8.30 20.37
N TYR A 65 17.24 -9.07 20.20
CA TYR A 65 15.92 -8.53 19.96
C TYR A 65 14.85 -9.31 20.71
N ARG A 66 13.69 -8.69 20.86
CA ARG A 66 12.49 -9.30 21.46
C ARG A 66 11.28 -8.93 20.63
N VAL A 67 10.51 -9.94 20.24
CA VAL A 67 9.25 -9.74 19.51
C VAL A 67 8.10 -9.86 20.52
N ASN A 68 7.15 -8.92 20.40
CA ASN A 68 5.89 -8.94 21.11
C ASN A 68 4.78 -8.66 20.10
N SER A 69 4.11 -9.73 19.63
CA SER A 69 3.15 -9.68 18.54
C SER A 69 3.74 -8.97 17.30
N THR A 70 3.20 -7.85 16.86
CA THR A 70 3.64 -7.13 15.66
C THR A 70 4.75 -6.09 15.92
N MET A 71 5.31 -6.05 17.12
CA MET A 71 6.40 -5.11 17.46
C MET A 71 7.67 -5.85 17.87
N MET A 72 8.80 -5.44 17.32
CA MET A 72 10.13 -5.97 17.63
C MET A 72 11.01 -4.87 18.20
N ARG A 73 11.49 -5.06 19.43
CA ARG A 73 12.52 -4.22 20.03
C ARG A 73 13.91 -4.80 19.72
N VAL A 74 14.81 -3.95 19.27
CA VAL A 74 16.21 -4.29 18.97
C VAL A 74 17.12 -3.49 19.90
N ASP A 75 17.87 -4.18 20.75
CA ASP A 75 18.84 -3.55 21.63
C ASP A 75 20.14 -3.27 20.86
N LEU A 76 20.57 -2.02 20.82
CA LEU A 76 21.77 -1.62 20.08
C LEU A 76 23.05 -1.98 20.87
N ASP A 77 24.08 -2.49 20.20
CA ASP A 77 25.38 -2.80 20.78
C ASP A 77 26.13 -1.55 21.29
N LYS A 78 25.81 -0.38 20.71
CA LYS A 78 26.31 0.93 21.12
C LYS A 78 25.19 1.96 21.12
N PRO A 79 25.13 2.83 22.13
CA PRO A 79 24.16 3.92 22.13
C PRO A 79 24.30 4.79 20.88
N LEU A 80 23.16 5.13 20.25
CA LEU A 80 23.08 5.97 19.08
C LEU A 80 22.83 7.42 19.52
N PRO A 81 23.83 8.33 19.38
CA PRO A 81 23.65 9.73 19.77
C PRO A 81 22.74 10.47 18.78
N PRO A 82 22.26 11.68 19.12
CA PRO A 82 21.56 12.53 18.16
C PRO A 82 22.37 12.72 16.88
N LYS A 83 21.68 12.66 15.72
CA LYS A 83 22.29 12.68 14.37
C LYS A 83 23.23 11.51 14.08
N GLY A 84 23.30 10.51 14.95
CA GLY A 84 24.05 9.29 14.71
C GLY A 84 23.38 8.41 13.68
N VAL A 85 24.16 7.53 13.06
CA VAL A 85 23.68 6.54 12.08
C VAL A 85 24.03 5.14 12.55
N VAL A 86 23.10 4.24 12.46
CA VAL A 86 23.33 2.80 12.62
C VAL A 86 22.92 2.09 11.33
N LYS A 87 23.76 1.18 10.86
CA LYS A 87 23.45 0.29 9.75
C LYS A 87 23.06 -1.06 10.32
N LEU A 88 21.85 -1.51 10.02
CA LEU A 88 21.36 -2.84 10.37
C LEU A 88 21.38 -3.75 9.14
N ASP A 89 21.70 -5.01 9.36
CA ASP A 89 21.64 -6.10 8.41
C ASP A 89 20.68 -7.14 8.97
N ILE A 90 19.56 -7.35 8.28
CA ILE A 90 18.47 -8.20 8.75
C ILE A 90 18.09 -9.16 7.63
N ALA A 91 18.04 -10.46 7.92
CA ALA A 91 17.44 -11.45 7.06
C ALA A 91 16.21 -12.05 7.74
N TRP A 92 15.16 -12.23 6.97
CA TRP A 92 13.87 -12.75 7.44
C TRP A 92 13.14 -13.49 6.33
N HIS A 93 12.16 -14.27 6.72
CA HIS A 93 11.17 -14.83 5.80
C HIS A 93 9.79 -14.92 6.46
N HIS A 94 8.76 -14.94 5.63
CA HIS A 94 7.37 -15.23 6.02
C HIS A 94 6.61 -15.87 4.87
N GLN A 95 5.46 -16.47 5.17
CA GLN A 95 4.56 -17.02 4.17
C GLN A 95 3.51 -15.97 3.79
N ILE A 96 3.24 -15.81 2.50
CA ILE A 96 2.18 -14.91 2.03
C ILE A 96 0.82 -15.60 2.22
N PRO A 97 -0.11 -15.03 2.99
CA PRO A 97 -1.44 -15.61 3.22
C PRO A 97 -2.33 -15.50 1.97
N GLN A 98 -3.44 -16.23 1.95
CA GLN A 98 -4.46 -16.07 0.90
C GLN A 98 -5.33 -14.82 1.10
N ASN A 99 -5.41 -14.30 2.32
CA ASN A 99 -6.21 -13.15 2.67
C ASN A 99 -5.42 -12.24 3.63
N GLY A 100 -5.73 -10.96 3.62
CA GLY A 100 -5.07 -9.94 4.43
C GLY A 100 -4.63 -8.75 3.57
N ARG A 101 -3.90 -7.81 4.14
CA ARG A 101 -3.32 -6.68 3.40
C ARG A 101 -2.18 -7.13 2.48
N THR A 102 -1.40 -8.13 2.89
CA THR A 102 -0.60 -8.96 2.00
C THR A 102 -1.43 -10.17 1.60
N GLY A 103 -1.52 -10.47 0.31
CA GLY A 103 -2.38 -11.55 -0.13
C GLY A 103 -1.94 -12.22 -1.42
N ARG A 104 -2.45 -13.43 -1.63
CA ARG A 104 -2.30 -14.16 -2.88
C ARG A 104 -3.60 -14.84 -3.28
N THR A 105 -3.85 -14.88 -4.57
CA THR A 105 -4.99 -15.60 -5.11
C THR A 105 -4.55 -16.49 -6.26
N LYS A 106 -5.23 -17.61 -6.43
CA LYS A 106 -5.04 -18.51 -7.58
C LYS A 106 -6.08 -18.20 -8.64
N GLN A 107 -5.62 -17.84 -9.82
CA GLN A 107 -6.48 -17.47 -10.95
C GLN A 107 -6.70 -18.66 -11.88
N GLY A 108 -7.46 -19.66 -11.41
CA GLY A 108 -7.72 -20.89 -12.19
C GLY A 108 -6.43 -21.54 -12.69
N ASP A 109 -6.38 -21.81 -14.00
CA ASP A 109 -5.21 -22.39 -14.67
C ASP A 109 -4.10 -21.37 -14.95
N LEU A 110 -4.37 -20.07 -14.78
CA LEU A 110 -3.41 -19.00 -15.01
C LEU A 110 -2.33 -18.91 -13.93
N GLY A 111 -2.53 -19.51 -12.76
CA GLY A 111 -1.54 -19.54 -11.69
C GLY A 111 -1.76 -18.54 -10.58
N TRP A 112 -0.69 -18.12 -9.92
CA TRP A 112 -0.75 -17.27 -8.75
C TRP A 112 -0.56 -15.79 -9.08
N LEU A 113 -1.33 -14.95 -8.39
CA LEU A 113 -1.16 -13.53 -8.27
C LEU A 113 -0.84 -13.18 -6.82
N TYR A 114 0.09 -12.28 -6.61
CA TYR A 114 0.52 -11.81 -5.29
C TYR A 114 0.45 -10.29 -5.22
N GLN A 115 -0.09 -9.79 -4.11
CA GLN A 115 0.05 -8.41 -3.63
C GLN A 115 0.77 -8.49 -2.30
N VAL A 116 1.90 -7.78 -2.16
CA VAL A 116 2.82 -7.95 -1.03
C VAL A 116 3.15 -6.59 -0.44
N ALA A 117 2.73 -6.41 0.80
CA ALA A 117 2.97 -5.23 1.61
C ALA A 117 3.26 -5.64 3.06
N GLU A 118 3.67 -4.71 3.91
CA GLU A 118 4.08 -4.97 5.31
C GLU A 118 5.12 -6.11 5.45
N TRP A 119 5.82 -6.42 4.35
CA TRP A 119 6.61 -7.63 4.16
C TRP A 119 8.01 -7.62 4.79
N PHE A 120 8.48 -6.46 5.25
CA PHE A 120 9.79 -6.27 5.84
C PHE A 120 9.69 -5.63 7.23
N PRO A 121 10.66 -5.88 8.14
CA PRO A 121 10.71 -5.18 9.42
C PRO A 121 10.88 -3.67 9.22
N ARG A 122 9.82 -2.88 9.49
CA ARG A 122 9.77 -1.43 9.27
C ARG A 122 10.17 -0.68 10.54
N MET A 123 10.98 0.37 10.43
CA MET A 123 11.34 1.19 11.59
C MET A 123 10.10 1.88 12.16
N ALA A 124 9.86 1.73 13.46
CA ALA A 124 8.80 2.48 14.14
C ALA A 124 9.17 3.96 14.24
N VAL A 125 8.17 4.84 14.20
CA VAL A 125 8.38 6.27 14.36
C VAL A 125 8.78 6.59 15.81
N TYR A 126 9.75 7.49 15.95
CA TYR A 126 10.13 8.14 17.20
C TYR A 126 9.85 9.63 17.10
N ASP A 127 8.74 10.08 17.68
CA ASP A 127 8.32 11.47 17.64
C ASP A 127 8.50 12.19 18.99
N ASP A 128 8.28 13.50 19.00
CA ASP A 128 8.43 14.36 20.17
C ASP A 128 7.18 14.37 21.07
N VAL A 129 6.08 13.77 20.64
CA VAL A 129 4.82 13.69 21.39
C VAL A 129 4.78 12.44 22.27
N ARG A 130 5.17 11.28 21.72
CA ARG A 130 5.04 9.96 22.34
C ARG A 130 6.36 9.23 22.52
N GLY A 131 7.44 9.70 21.91
CA GLY A 131 8.67 8.92 21.75
C GLY A 131 8.45 7.79 20.74
N TRP A 132 8.77 6.55 21.09
CA TRP A 132 8.52 5.41 20.23
C TRP A 132 7.03 5.10 20.12
N ASN A 133 6.52 5.07 18.89
CA ASN A 133 5.18 4.62 18.57
C ASN A 133 5.18 3.10 18.42
N VAL A 134 4.68 2.41 19.46
CA VAL A 134 4.75 0.96 19.60
C VAL A 134 3.38 0.29 19.71
N ASP A 135 2.34 0.96 19.25
CA ASP A 135 1.01 0.39 19.16
C ASP A 135 1.03 -0.80 18.21
N GLN A 136 0.57 -1.95 18.68
CA GLN A 136 0.56 -3.18 17.89
C GLN A 136 -0.50 -3.12 16.80
N TYR A 137 -0.17 -3.67 15.63
CA TYR A 137 -1.15 -3.88 14.57
C TYR A 137 -2.07 -5.04 14.94
N ILE A 138 -3.37 -4.76 14.99
CA ILE A 138 -4.43 -5.75 15.30
C ILE A 138 -5.53 -5.78 14.23
N GLY A 139 -5.25 -5.28 13.04
CA GLY A 139 -6.04 -5.45 11.83
C GLY A 139 -6.98 -4.30 11.47
N GLY A 140 -7.23 -3.37 12.39
CA GLY A 140 -8.15 -2.25 12.17
C GLY A 140 -7.44 -0.96 11.75
N GLY A 141 -6.49 -0.51 12.55
CA GLY A 141 -5.75 0.72 12.27
C GLY A 141 -4.63 0.51 11.26
N GLU A 142 -4.31 1.54 10.50
CA GLU A 142 -3.26 1.49 9.47
C GLU A 142 -1.88 1.89 10.01
N PHE A 143 -0.98 2.40 9.19
CA PHE A 143 0.44 2.40 9.52
C PHE A 143 0.98 3.82 9.71
N TYR A 144 1.76 4.01 10.74
CA TYR A 144 2.51 5.24 11.00
C TYR A 144 3.99 4.96 10.81
N LEU A 145 4.57 5.58 9.76
CA LEU A 145 5.92 5.30 9.28
C LEU A 145 6.66 6.60 8.95
N GLU A 146 7.97 6.57 9.09
CA GLU A 146 8.86 7.65 8.66
C GLU A 146 9.18 7.58 7.17
N TYR A 147 9.56 8.72 6.60
CA TYR A 147 10.01 8.80 5.21
C TYR A 147 11.45 8.30 5.05
N GLY A 148 11.70 7.64 3.93
CA GLY A 148 13.02 7.13 3.59
C GLY A 148 13.17 6.86 2.10
N ASP A 149 14.37 6.47 1.72
CA ASP A 149 14.70 6.04 0.37
C ASP A 149 14.75 4.52 0.31
N PHE A 150 14.19 3.95 -0.75
CA PHE A 150 14.14 2.51 -1.00
C PHE A 150 14.92 2.16 -2.26
N ASP A 151 15.76 1.14 -2.17
CA ASP A 151 16.51 0.53 -3.26
C ASP A 151 16.27 -0.97 -3.17
N VAL A 152 15.32 -1.49 -3.95
CA VAL A 152 14.74 -2.83 -3.78
C VAL A 152 14.92 -3.67 -5.02
N THR A 153 15.41 -4.90 -4.82
CA THR A 153 15.48 -5.91 -5.87
C THR A 153 14.55 -7.08 -5.56
N ILE A 154 13.74 -7.47 -6.55
CA ILE A 154 12.75 -8.56 -6.44
C ILE A 154 13.10 -9.62 -7.46
N THR A 155 13.44 -10.82 -7.01
CA THR A 155 13.77 -11.94 -7.89
C THR A 155 12.60 -12.91 -7.97
N MET A 156 12.08 -13.10 -9.17
CA MET A 156 10.91 -13.93 -9.45
C MET A 156 11.21 -14.94 -10.58
N PRO A 157 10.45 -16.04 -10.67
CA PRO A 157 10.50 -16.92 -11.85
C PRO A 157 10.31 -16.11 -13.14
N THR A 158 10.98 -16.51 -14.19
CA THR A 158 11.10 -15.72 -15.43
C THR A 158 9.76 -15.34 -16.08
N GLY A 159 8.71 -16.10 -15.92
CA GLY A 159 7.38 -15.78 -16.47
C GLY A 159 6.65 -14.62 -15.77
N PHE A 160 7.06 -14.26 -14.56
CA PHE A 160 6.36 -13.24 -13.76
C PHE A 160 6.66 -11.81 -14.20
N THR A 161 5.62 -10.98 -14.23
CA THR A 161 5.72 -9.53 -14.36
C THR A 161 5.58 -8.91 -12.98
N VAL A 162 6.50 -8.01 -12.62
CA VAL A 162 6.53 -7.35 -11.29
C VAL A 162 6.25 -5.87 -11.45
N THR A 163 5.39 -5.34 -10.58
CA THR A 163 5.21 -3.91 -10.35
C THR A 163 5.43 -3.60 -8.87
N ALA A 164 5.89 -2.40 -8.56
CA ALA A 164 6.24 -2.02 -7.19
C ALA A 164 6.20 -0.50 -6.99
N THR A 165 6.21 -0.08 -5.72
CA THR A 165 6.52 1.29 -5.33
C THR A 165 7.81 1.76 -6.03
N GLY A 166 7.77 2.96 -6.64
CA GLY A 166 8.94 3.58 -7.27
C GLY A 166 9.11 3.26 -8.76
N VAL A 167 10.29 3.56 -9.24
CA VAL A 167 10.64 3.50 -10.67
C VAL A 167 11.51 2.29 -10.96
N LEU A 168 11.14 1.51 -11.98
CA LEU A 168 11.94 0.39 -12.48
C LEU A 168 13.28 0.90 -13.06
N GLN A 169 14.40 0.42 -12.52
CA GLN A 169 15.75 0.87 -12.86
C GLN A 169 16.41 0.07 -13.98
N ASN A 170 16.03 -1.20 -14.15
CA ASN A 170 16.68 -2.10 -15.11
C ASN A 170 15.75 -2.67 -16.18
N PRO A 171 14.94 -1.82 -16.87
CA PRO A 171 13.98 -2.30 -17.87
C PRO A 171 14.64 -3.05 -19.03
N ALA A 172 15.92 -2.75 -19.34
CA ALA A 172 16.65 -3.43 -20.41
C ALA A 172 16.95 -4.90 -20.09
N GLU A 173 17.03 -5.26 -18.82
CA GLU A 173 17.35 -6.62 -18.36
C GLU A 173 16.10 -7.49 -18.20
N VAL A 174 14.99 -6.86 -17.78
CA VAL A 174 13.76 -7.59 -17.41
C VAL A 174 12.65 -7.51 -18.46
N LEU A 175 12.71 -6.56 -19.40
CA LEU A 175 11.70 -6.36 -20.44
C LEU A 175 12.28 -6.55 -21.83
N PRO A 176 11.59 -7.27 -22.74
CA PRO A 176 11.99 -7.34 -24.14
C PRO A 176 11.86 -5.97 -24.83
N ALA A 177 12.57 -5.77 -25.95
CA ALA A 177 12.62 -4.49 -26.66
C ALA A 177 11.24 -3.95 -27.03
N MET A 178 10.33 -4.82 -27.46
CA MET A 178 8.95 -4.45 -27.84
C MET A 178 8.20 -3.81 -26.65
N ILE A 179 8.28 -4.39 -25.47
CA ILE A 179 7.62 -3.87 -24.26
C ILE A 179 8.23 -2.53 -23.86
N ARG A 180 9.56 -2.39 -23.90
CA ARG A 180 10.25 -1.12 -23.63
C ARG A 180 9.84 -0.01 -24.60
N THR A 181 9.66 -0.33 -25.88
CA THR A 181 9.19 0.63 -26.88
C THR A 181 7.77 1.11 -26.57
N ARG A 182 6.86 0.20 -26.20
CA ARG A 182 5.49 0.57 -25.80
C ARG A 182 5.49 1.42 -24.52
N LEU A 183 6.31 1.06 -23.54
CA LEU A 183 6.44 1.81 -22.28
C LEU A 183 6.98 3.22 -22.54
N ALA A 184 7.97 3.36 -23.39
CA ALA A 184 8.49 4.67 -23.81
C ALA A 184 7.43 5.52 -24.55
N ALA A 185 6.58 4.89 -25.34
CA ALA A 185 5.45 5.58 -25.99
C ALA A 185 4.40 6.02 -24.97
N ALA A 186 4.08 5.18 -23.98
CA ALA A 186 3.13 5.49 -22.91
C ALA A 186 3.55 6.69 -22.06
N ALA A 187 4.87 6.88 -21.84
CA ALA A 187 5.41 8.00 -21.09
C ALA A 187 5.09 9.40 -21.69
N HIS A 188 4.57 9.44 -22.92
CA HIS A 188 4.19 10.66 -23.63
C HIS A 188 2.77 10.60 -24.21
N ALA A 189 1.97 9.59 -23.80
CA ALA A 189 0.62 9.38 -24.32
C ALA A 189 -0.43 9.83 -23.32
N ASP A 190 -1.37 10.64 -23.76
CA ASP A 190 -2.57 11.03 -23.01
C ASP A 190 -3.72 10.01 -23.10
N THR A 191 -3.52 8.96 -23.86
CA THR A 191 -4.42 7.82 -24.05
C THR A 191 -3.74 6.52 -23.68
N ILE A 192 -4.52 5.47 -23.40
CA ILE A 192 -3.99 4.19 -22.96
C ILE A 192 -3.16 3.50 -24.04
N VAL A 193 -1.92 3.18 -23.71
CA VAL A 193 -1.04 2.30 -24.47
C VAL A 193 -1.04 0.92 -23.82
N ARG A 194 -1.37 -0.12 -24.59
CA ARG A 194 -1.33 -1.53 -24.12
C ARG A 194 0.11 -2.03 -24.13
N ILE A 195 0.72 -2.10 -22.96
CA ILE A 195 2.13 -2.50 -22.77
C ILE A 195 2.27 -4.02 -22.91
N ILE A 196 1.50 -4.79 -22.13
CA ILE A 196 1.33 -6.23 -22.28
C ILE A 196 -0.15 -6.49 -22.54
N ARG A 197 -0.45 -7.01 -23.74
CA ARG A 197 -1.83 -7.32 -24.12
C ARG A 197 -2.27 -8.66 -23.52
N PRO A 198 -3.55 -8.85 -23.23
CA PRO A 198 -4.07 -10.12 -22.73
C PRO A 198 -3.75 -11.32 -23.61
N ASP A 199 -3.78 -11.16 -24.95
CA ASP A 199 -3.50 -12.18 -25.93
C ASP A 199 -2.00 -12.50 -26.09
N GLU A 200 -1.12 -11.71 -25.52
CA GLU A 200 0.33 -11.93 -25.51
C GLU A 200 0.80 -12.70 -24.25
N ILE A 201 -0.04 -12.79 -23.21
CA ILE A 201 0.32 -13.44 -21.95
C ILE A 201 0.72 -14.88 -22.18
N GLY A 202 1.83 -15.31 -21.54
CA GLY A 202 2.44 -16.62 -21.76
C GLY A 202 3.27 -16.75 -23.03
N SER A 203 3.30 -15.73 -23.90
CA SER A 203 4.11 -15.77 -25.11
C SER A 203 5.61 -15.67 -24.79
N PRO A 204 6.47 -16.47 -25.44
CA PRO A 204 7.92 -16.32 -25.36
C PRO A 204 8.42 -14.93 -25.77
N ALA A 205 7.65 -14.17 -26.56
CA ALA A 205 7.99 -12.80 -26.97
C ALA A 205 8.00 -11.81 -25.79
N LEU A 206 7.35 -12.14 -24.67
CA LEU A 206 7.39 -11.34 -23.42
C LEU A 206 8.66 -11.61 -22.59
N LEU A 207 9.48 -12.56 -22.97
CA LEU A 207 10.71 -12.85 -22.27
C LEU A 207 11.86 -12.00 -22.82
N PRO A 208 12.75 -11.48 -21.96
CA PRO A 208 13.96 -10.81 -22.43
C PRO A 208 14.90 -11.82 -23.10
N PRO A 209 15.78 -11.36 -24.01
CA PRO A 209 16.82 -12.20 -24.58
C PRO A 209 17.67 -12.82 -23.48
N ARG A 210 17.96 -14.14 -23.58
CA ARG A 210 18.74 -14.90 -22.60
C ARG A 210 18.11 -14.95 -21.20
N ALA A 211 16.79 -15.05 -21.12
CA ALA A 211 16.10 -15.27 -19.86
C ALA A 211 16.60 -16.57 -19.19
N GLY A 212 17.08 -16.44 -17.95
CA GLY A 212 17.39 -17.57 -17.06
C GLY A 212 16.10 -18.16 -16.44
N ALA A 213 16.24 -18.98 -15.41
CA ALA A 213 15.11 -19.51 -14.64
C ALA A 213 14.39 -18.41 -13.83
N THR A 214 15.11 -17.35 -13.46
CA THR A 214 14.61 -16.21 -12.70
C THR A 214 15.00 -14.88 -13.34
N ARG A 215 14.27 -13.81 -13.01
CA ARG A 215 14.58 -12.42 -13.33
C ARG A 215 14.60 -11.58 -12.05
N THR A 216 15.55 -10.63 -11.97
CA THR A 216 15.66 -9.70 -10.85
C THR A 216 15.23 -8.31 -11.32
N TRP A 217 14.14 -7.83 -10.78
CA TRP A 217 13.60 -6.49 -10.99
C TRP A 217 14.18 -5.54 -9.97
N HIS A 218 14.59 -4.34 -10.37
CA HIS A 218 15.20 -3.35 -9.51
C HIS A 218 14.36 -2.08 -9.50
N PHE A 219 13.89 -1.67 -8.34
CA PHE A 219 13.07 -0.47 -8.15
C PHE A 219 13.73 0.49 -7.18
N LYS A 220 13.53 1.80 -7.43
CA LYS A 220 13.94 2.87 -6.51
C LYS A 220 12.78 3.81 -6.24
N ALA A 221 12.64 4.17 -4.97
CA ALA A 221 11.71 5.18 -4.51
C ALA A 221 12.44 6.09 -3.51
N SER A 222 12.20 7.40 -3.60
CA SER A 222 12.81 8.38 -2.71
C SER A 222 11.76 9.13 -1.93
N ASN A 223 12.05 9.37 -0.66
CA ASN A 223 11.21 10.11 0.26
C ASN A 223 9.78 9.57 0.35
N VAL A 224 9.65 8.27 0.58
CA VAL A 224 8.38 7.56 0.74
C VAL A 224 8.32 6.84 2.08
N ARG A 225 7.10 6.56 2.55
CA ARG A 225 6.87 5.96 3.88
C ARG A 225 6.94 4.44 3.89
N ASP A 226 6.64 3.80 2.76
CA ASP A 226 6.53 2.35 2.66
C ASP A 226 6.92 1.86 1.27
N PHE A 227 6.93 0.54 1.08
CA PHE A 227 7.23 -0.10 -0.19
C PHE A 227 6.39 -1.37 -0.35
N ALA A 228 5.49 -1.36 -1.33
CA ALA A 228 4.69 -2.51 -1.72
C ALA A 228 5.04 -2.99 -3.13
N TRP A 229 4.66 -4.22 -3.46
CA TRP A 229 4.83 -4.78 -4.79
C TRP A 229 3.76 -5.82 -5.12
N ALA A 230 3.50 -5.99 -6.41
CA ALA A 230 2.60 -7.04 -6.89
C ALA A 230 3.22 -7.78 -8.06
N THR A 231 2.81 -9.04 -8.26
CA THR A 231 3.34 -9.87 -9.33
C THR A 231 2.39 -10.98 -9.75
N SER A 232 2.38 -11.24 -11.04
CA SER A 232 1.72 -12.41 -11.63
C SER A 232 2.41 -12.80 -12.93
N ALA A 233 2.32 -14.08 -13.30
CA ALA A 233 2.66 -14.52 -14.65
C ALA A 233 1.60 -14.09 -15.68
N ASN A 234 0.46 -13.59 -15.22
CA ASN A 234 -0.75 -13.33 -16.02
C ASN A 234 -1.20 -11.86 -16.00
N TYR A 235 -0.35 -10.95 -15.62
CA TYR A 235 -0.68 -9.53 -15.72
C TYR A 235 -0.68 -9.04 -17.17
N ALA A 236 -1.83 -8.54 -17.63
CA ALA A 236 -1.89 -7.50 -18.63
C ALA A 236 -1.36 -6.20 -18.00
N TRP A 237 -0.80 -5.33 -18.81
CA TRP A 237 -0.22 -4.07 -18.37
C TRP A 237 -0.60 -2.96 -19.33
N ASP A 238 -1.27 -1.95 -18.82
CA ASP A 238 -1.66 -0.74 -19.53
C ASP A 238 -0.99 0.47 -18.92
N ALA A 239 -0.70 1.48 -19.73
CA ALA A 239 -0.15 2.73 -19.21
C ALA A 239 -0.58 3.94 -20.06
N THR A 240 -0.57 5.10 -19.42
CA THR A 240 -0.76 6.44 -20.02
C THR A 240 0.08 7.43 -19.23
N SER A 241 0.10 8.69 -19.59
CA SER A 241 0.85 9.71 -18.85
C SER A 241 0.11 11.05 -18.78
N TRP A 242 0.52 11.85 -17.84
CA TRP A 242 0.15 13.24 -17.69
C TRP A 242 1.26 13.97 -16.93
N ASP A 243 1.69 15.12 -17.46
CA ASP A 243 2.68 16.01 -16.83
C ASP A 243 3.99 15.30 -16.40
N GLY A 244 4.47 14.37 -17.23
CA GLY A 244 5.68 13.59 -16.95
C GLY A 244 5.50 12.45 -15.95
N ILE A 245 4.29 12.25 -15.41
CA ILE A 245 3.94 11.16 -14.51
C ILE A 245 3.40 9.98 -15.34
N LEU A 246 3.92 8.78 -15.11
CA LEU A 246 3.46 7.56 -15.76
C LEU A 246 2.37 6.88 -14.90
N MET A 247 1.14 6.77 -15.44
CA MET A 247 0.05 6.04 -14.81
C MET A 247 -0.05 4.64 -15.39
N GLN A 248 -0.15 3.65 -14.51
CA GLN A 248 -0.11 2.25 -14.88
C GLN A 248 -1.26 1.46 -14.26
N ALA A 249 -1.70 0.42 -14.96
CA ALA A 249 -2.65 -0.56 -14.45
C ALA A 249 -2.16 -1.98 -14.77
N PHE A 250 -2.17 -2.85 -13.76
CA PHE A 250 -1.80 -4.26 -13.87
C PHE A 250 -2.99 -5.11 -13.46
N TYR A 251 -3.44 -6.00 -14.33
CA TYR A 251 -4.63 -6.81 -14.07
C TYR A 251 -4.58 -8.14 -14.84
N PRO A 252 -5.22 -9.20 -14.34
CA PRO A 252 -5.33 -10.46 -15.09
C PRO A 252 -6.31 -10.36 -16.26
N PRO A 253 -6.16 -11.20 -17.29
CA PRO A 253 -6.91 -11.09 -18.55
C PRO A 253 -8.42 -11.36 -18.41
N ASP A 254 -8.86 -12.07 -17.38
CA ASP A 254 -10.27 -12.29 -17.06
C ASP A 254 -10.97 -11.04 -16.49
N GLN A 255 -10.20 -10.06 -16.03
CA GLN A 255 -10.67 -8.78 -15.48
C GLN A 255 -10.70 -7.63 -16.52
N ILE A 256 -10.47 -7.92 -17.77
CA ILE A 256 -10.37 -6.89 -18.84
C ILE A 256 -11.63 -6.02 -18.98
N GLY A 257 -12.79 -6.51 -18.54
CA GLY A 257 -14.07 -5.78 -18.64
C GLY A 257 -14.02 -4.41 -17.97
N SER A 258 -13.81 -4.39 -16.66
CA SER A 258 -13.72 -3.18 -15.83
C SER A 258 -12.33 -2.54 -15.87
N TRP A 259 -11.29 -3.36 -15.88
CA TRP A 259 -9.90 -2.89 -15.77
C TRP A 259 -9.30 -2.30 -17.05
N ARG A 260 -9.94 -2.49 -18.21
CA ARG A 260 -9.42 -1.94 -19.49
C ARG A 260 -9.25 -0.43 -19.52
N THR A 261 -9.84 0.31 -18.61
CA THR A 261 -9.75 1.76 -18.46
C THR A 261 -9.06 2.19 -17.16
N ALA A 262 -8.57 1.25 -16.37
CA ALA A 262 -8.00 1.54 -15.04
C ALA A 262 -6.79 2.50 -15.09
N ALA A 263 -5.92 2.41 -16.09
CA ALA A 263 -4.82 3.36 -16.24
C ALA A 263 -5.32 4.80 -16.49
N ASP A 264 -6.43 4.98 -17.22
CA ASP A 264 -7.07 6.28 -17.43
C ASP A 264 -7.85 6.73 -16.15
N MET A 265 -8.41 5.80 -15.40
CA MET A 265 -9.02 6.09 -14.10
C MET A 265 -7.97 6.63 -13.13
N THR A 266 -6.81 5.96 -13.02
CA THR A 266 -5.65 6.42 -12.24
C THR A 266 -5.18 7.80 -12.69
N ARG A 267 -5.07 8.01 -14.01
CA ARG A 267 -4.71 9.31 -14.59
C ARG A 267 -5.71 10.40 -14.20
N HIS A 268 -7.00 10.14 -14.30
CA HIS A 268 -8.04 11.09 -13.93
C HIS A 268 -7.97 11.48 -12.46
N ALA A 269 -7.83 10.50 -11.55
CA ALA A 269 -7.69 10.74 -10.12
C ALA A 269 -6.47 11.61 -9.80
N VAL A 270 -5.30 11.24 -10.32
CA VAL A 270 -4.06 12.00 -10.12
C VAL A 270 -4.16 13.43 -10.67
N MET A 271 -4.72 13.61 -11.86
CA MET A 271 -4.94 14.94 -12.45
C MET A 271 -5.87 15.80 -11.60
N LEU A 272 -6.98 15.23 -11.10
CA LEU A 272 -7.96 15.95 -10.32
C LEU A 272 -7.36 16.41 -8.99
N HIS A 273 -6.77 15.51 -8.26
CA HIS A 273 -6.19 15.78 -6.94
C HIS A 273 -5.00 16.75 -7.05
N SER A 274 -4.24 16.70 -8.15
CA SER A 274 -3.15 17.65 -8.44
C SER A 274 -3.60 19.10 -8.60
N ARG A 275 -4.92 19.37 -8.73
CA ARG A 275 -5.46 20.74 -8.73
C ARG A 275 -5.27 21.44 -7.37
N TRP A 276 -5.20 20.67 -6.26
CA TRP A 276 -4.98 21.21 -4.92
C TRP A 276 -3.51 21.23 -4.53
N PHE A 277 -2.79 20.12 -4.82
CA PHE A 277 -1.36 20.00 -4.62
C PHE A 277 -0.80 19.03 -5.66
N HIS A 278 0.21 19.45 -6.40
CA HIS A 278 0.78 18.64 -7.49
C HIS A 278 1.31 17.28 -6.97
N TYR A 279 0.99 16.20 -7.68
CA TYR A 279 1.49 14.86 -7.38
C TYR A 279 3.03 14.83 -7.50
N PRO A 280 3.77 14.49 -6.43
CA PRO A 280 5.23 14.70 -6.40
C PRO A 280 6.02 13.51 -6.94
N TYR A 281 5.36 12.40 -7.27
CA TYR A 281 6.02 11.17 -7.66
C TYR A 281 6.01 10.97 -9.19
N PRO A 282 7.00 10.22 -9.74
CA PRO A 282 7.11 10.03 -11.19
C PRO A 282 6.17 8.95 -11.75
N VAL A 283 5.51 8.17 -10.90
CA VAL A 283 4.65 7.06 -11.30
C VAL A 283 3.47 6.92 -10.35
N ALA A 284 2.32 6.49 -10.88
CA ALA A 284 1.14 6.06 -10.12
C ALA A 284 0.62 4.75 -10.70
N THR A 285 0.40 3.75 -9.87
CA THR A 285 0.06 2.39 -10.30
C THR A 285 -1.17 1.89 -9.55
N SER A 286 -2.12 1.31 -10.28
CA SER A 286 -3.21 0.51 -9.73
C SER A 286 -2.98 -0.96 -10.09
N ALA A 287 -2.97 -1.85 -9.11
CA ALA A 287 -2.69 -3.26 -9.30
C ALA A 287 -3.84 -4.13 -8.77
N GLN A 288 -4.46 -4.90 -9.68
CA GLN A 288 -5.53 -5.82 -9.34
C GLN A 288 -5.01 -7.04 -8.59
N GLY A 289 -5.77 -7.46 -7.58
CA GLY A 289 -5.47 -8.66 -6.81
C GLY A 289 -6.48 -8.93 -5.69
N PRO A 290 -6.11 -9.77 -4.71
CA PRO A 290 -7.03 -10.18 -3.64
C PRO A 290 -7.29 -9.11 -2.57
N VAL A 291 -6.52 -8.03 -2.54
CA VAL A 291 -6.69 -6.93 -1.60
C VAL A 291 -7.58 -5.87 -2.24
N GLY A 292 -8.73 -5.61 -1.62
CA GLY A 292 -9.81 -4.85 -2.23
C GLY A 292 -9.84 -3.38 -1.81
N GLY A 293 -8.79 -2.65 -2.06
CA GLY A 293 -8.58 -1.27 -1.66
C GLY A 293 -7.48 -1.19 -0.61
N MET A 294 -6.32 -0.67 -1.00
CA MET A 294 -5.22 -0.34 -0.10
C MET A 294 -4.18 0.52 -0.81
N GLU A 295 -3.78 1.55 -0.13
CA GLU A 295 -2.82 2.53 -0.59
C GLU A 295 -1.39 2.23 -0.13
N TYR A 296 -0.45 2.43 -1.04
CA TYR A 296 1.00 2.49 -0.78
C TYR A 296 1.61 3.60 -1.62
N PRO A 297 2.78 4.12 -1.27
CA PRO A 297 3.39 5.19 -2.06
C PRO A 297 3.53 4.79 -3.54
N MET A 298 2.97 5.58 -4.43
CA MET A 298 2.99 5.36 -5.89
C MET A 298 2.26 4.10 -6.37
N MET A 299 1.60 3.33 -5.49
CA MET A 299 0.98 2.06 -5.84
C MET A 299 -0.25 1.80 -4.99
N THR A 300 -1.34 1.36 -5.62
CA THR A 300 -2.56 0.94 -4.93
C THR A 300 -2.88 -0.51 -5.26
N PHE A 301 -3.53 -1.19 -4.33
CA PHE A 301 -4.12 -2.50 -4.53
C PHE A 301 -5.63 -2.36 -4.64
N ASP A 302 -6.20 -2.90 -5.70
CA ASP A 302 -7.62 -2.80 -5.99
C ASP A 302 -8.13 -4.18 -6.42
N ASP A 303 -9.38 -4.53 -6.06
CA ASP A 303 -9.98 -5.80 -6.48
C ASP A 303 -10.84 -5.66 -7.75
N ASP A 304 -11.55 -6.72 -8.10
CA ASP A 304 -12.45 -6.72 -9.24
C ASP A 304 -13.82 -6.17 -8.87
N GLN A 305 -14.22 -5.10 -9.56
CA GLN A 305 -15.47 -4.39 -9.36
C GLN A 305 -16.07 -3.97 -10.72
N ASN A 306 -17.34 -3.55 -10.74
CA ASN A 306 -17.86 -2.88 -11.93
C ASN A 306 -17.16 -1.53 -12.16
N GLU A 307 -17.23 -1.01 -13.38
CA GLU A 307 -16.45 0.16 -13.83
C GLU A 307 -16.54 1.37 -12.87
N LYS A 308 -17.72 1.71 -12.39
CA LYS A 308 -17.92 2.90 -11.55
C LYS A 308 -17.44 2.69 -10.12
N GLU A 309 -17.64 1.51 -9.55
CA GLU A 309 -17.11 1.18 -8.24
C GLU A 309 -15.59 1.02 -8.28
N LEU A 310 -15.05 0.43 -9.35
CA LEU A 310 -13.60 0.38 -9.57
C LEU A 310 -13.00 1.79 -9.67
N TYR A 311 -13.66 2.70 -10.40
CA TYR A 311 -13.20 4.09 -10.43
C TYR A 311 -13.24 4.74 -9.04
N TYR A 312 -14.31 4.51 -8.28
CA TYR A 312 -14.43 5.03 -6.91
C TYR A 312 -13.27 4.53 -6.04
N THR A 313 -13.00 3.22 -6.05
CA THR A 313 -11.89 2.61 -5.30
C THR A 313 -10.54 3.16 -5.78
N ILE A 314 -10.26 3.16 -7.08
CA ILE A 314 -9.00 3.73 -7.62
C ILE A 314 -8.84 5.21 -7.23
N ALA A 315 -9.90 6.02 -7.30
CA ALA A 315 -9.83 7.44 -6.93
C ALA A 315 -9.57 7.62 -5.44
N HIS A 316 -10.18 6.78 -4.59
CA HIS A 316 -9.95 6.73 -3.16
C HIS A 316 -8.50 6.36 -2.85
N GLU A 317 -8.03 5.22 -3.32
CA GLU A 317 -6.67 4.74 -3.05
C GLU A 317 -5.59 5.69 -3.61
N GLN A 318 -5.81 6.27 -4.79
CA GLN A 318 -4.92 7.31 -5.33
C GLN A 318 -5.02 8.63 -4.55
N GLY A 319 -6.13 8.93 -3.91
CA GLY A 319 -6.31 10.09 -3.04
C GLY A 319 -5.39 10.03 -1.82
N HIS A 320 -5.16 8.86 -1.28
CA HIS A 320 -4.21 8.60 -0.19
C HIS A 320 -2.76 8.97 -0.52
N GLN A 321 -2.42 9.19 -1.78
CA GLN A 321 -1.10 9.71 -2.12
C GLN A 321 -0.86 11.12 -1.54
N TRP A 322 -1.92 11.86 -1.19
CA TRP A 322 -1.83 13.14 -0.49
C TRP A 322 -1.92 12.95 1.03
N TYR A 323 -2.85 12.14 1.52
CA TYR A 323 -3.02 11.71 2.90
C TYR A 323 -3.15 10.19 2.95
N PRO A 324 -2.19 9.46 3.52
CA PRO A 324 -1.07 9.91 4.36
C PRO A 324 0.28 10.02 3.64
N MET A 325 0.38 9.77 2.33
CA MET A 325 1.69 9.55 1.69
C MET A 325 2.54 10.82 1.57
N ILE A 326 1.95 11.98 1.30
CA ILE A 326 2.66 13.29 1.27
C ILE A 326 2.62 13.93 2.66
N VAL A 327 1.45 13.98 3.28
CA VAL A 327 1.27 14.54 4.62
C VAL A 327 1.11 13.40 5.60
N GLY A 328 2.21 12.99 6.22
CA GLY A 328 2.25 11.88 7.16
C GLY A 328 1.37 12.11 8.37
N SER A 329 0.28 11.36 8.49
CA SER A 329 -0.58 11.30 9.66
C SER A 329 -0.29 10.07 10.51
N GLN A 330 -0.66 10.11 11.78
CA GLN A 330 -0.61 8.96 12.69
C GLN A 330 -1.91 8.15 12.52
N GLU A 331 -2.00 7.37 11.45
CA GLU A 331 -3.21 6.69 10.99
C GLU A 331 -3.79 5.73 12.03
N ARG A 332 -2.93 4.99 12.74
CA ARG A 332 -3.37 4.04 13.75
C ARG A 332 -4.18 4.67 14.88
N LEU A 333 -3.87 5.92 15.23
CA LEU A 333 -4.55 6.64 16.29
C LEU A 333 -5.61 7.61 15.77
N TYR A 334 -5.41 8.15 14.57
CA TYR A 334 -6.25 9.20 14.00
C TYR A 334 -6.67 8.85 12.56
N PRO A 335 -7.35 7.71 12.34
CA PRO A 335 -7.72 7.25 11.00
C PRO A 335 -8.61 8.24 10.25
N TRP A 336 -9.31 9.13 10.96
CA TRP A 336 -10.15 10.15 10.35
C TRP A 336 -9.39 11.18 9.51
N MET A 337 -8.10 11.40 9.79
CA MET A 337 -7.26 12.32 9.00
C MET A 337 -6.83 11.70 7.68
N ASP A 338 -6.73 10.42 7.66
CA ASP A 338 -6.42 9.60 6.51
C ASP A 338 -7.69 9.38 5.66
N GLU A 339 -8.57 8.54 6.14
CA GLU A 339 -9.77 8.08 5.47
C GLU A 339 -10.84 9.17 5.29
N GLY A 340 -10.94 10.05 6.29
CA GLY A 340 -11.99 11.07 6.29
C GLY A 340 -11.74 12.20 5.32
N PHE A 341 -10.50 12.68 5.20
CA PHE A 341 -10.14 13.65 4.15
C PHE A 341 -10.31 13.03 2.78
N ASN A 342 -9.90 11.77 2.63
CA ASN A 342 -9.96 11.07 1.38
C ASN A 342 -11.41 10.80 0.94
N THR A 343 -12.25 10.29 1.83
CA THR A 343 -13.70 10.12 1.57
C THR A 343 -14.39 11.44 1.20
N PHE A 344 -13.98 12.56 1.78
CA PHE A 344 -14.50 13.86 1.39
C PHE A 344 -14.12 14.23 -0.05
N ILE A 345 -12.91 13.87 -0.49
CA ILE A 345 -12.42 14.15 -1.85
C ILE A 345 -13.04 13.21 -2.89
N ASP A 346 -13.38 11.97 -2.54
CA ASP A 346 -14.00 10.98 -3.43
C ASP A 346 -15.24 11.50 -4.13
N TRP A 347 -16.06 12.24 -3.40
CA TRP A 347 -17.26 12.83 -3.96
C TRP A 347 -16.96 13.77 -5.13
N PHE A 348 -15.93 14.60 -5.02
CA PHE A 348 -15.51 15.49 -6.12
C PHE A 348 -14.97 14.68 -7.30
N SER A 349 -14.19 13.65 -7.02
CA SER A 349 -13.60 12.77 -8.03
C SER A 349 -14.68 12.06 -8.84
N PHE A 350 -15.65 11.47 -8.15
CA PHE A 350 -16.75 10.77 -8.81
C PHE A 350 -17.62 11.72 -9.64
N ARG A 351 -17.96 12.89 -9.10
CA ARG A 351 -18.75 13.90 -9.78
C ARG A 351 -18.06 14.45 -11.03
N ASP A 352 -16.75 14.68 -10.99
CA ASP A 352 -15.99 15.19 -12.12
C ASP A 352 -15.96 14.16 -13.27
N ARG A 353 -15.82 12.87 -12.97
CA ARG A 353 -15.77 11.80 -13.98
C ARG A 353 -17.15 11.38 -14.49
N TYR A 354 -18.15 11.34 -13.63
CA TYR A 354 -19.50 10.86 -13.95
C TYR A 354 -20.59 11.91 -13.62
N PRO A 355 -20.53 13.13 -14.23
CA PRO A 355 -21.39 14.25 -13.85
C PRO A 355 -22.90 14.01 -14.11
N THR A 356 -23.23 13.03 -14.94
CA THR A 356 -24.62 12.64 -15.25
C THR A 356 -25.21 11.58 -14.31
N ASP A 357 -24.39 10.94 -13.47
CA ASP A 357 -24.84 9.95 -12.48
C ASP A 357 -25.33 10.62 -11.19
N THR A 358 -26.40 11.38 -11.30
CA THR A 358 -26.93 12.20 -10.20
C THR A 358 -27.34 11.37 -8.98
N LEU A 359 -27.83 10.14 -9.18
CA LEU A 359 -28.24 9.26 -8.09
C LEU A 359 -27.04 8.80 -7.26
N ARG A 360 -25.95 8.40 -7.93
CA ARG A 360 -24.72 7.97 -7.22
C ARG A 360 -24.06 9.16 -6.57
N ILE A 361 -23.98 10.31 -7.23
CA ILE A 361 -23.45 11.55 -6.66
C ILE A 361 -24.21 11.92 -5.39
N GLN A 362 -25.54 11.94 -5.41
CA GLN A 362 -26.34 12.19 -4.22
C GLN A 362 -26.11 11.14 -3.12
N SER A 363 -25.94 9.87 -3.49
CA SER A 363 -25.64 8.81 -2.53
C SER A 363 -24.31 9.01 -1.85
N LEU A 364 -23.27 9.45 -2.56
CA LEU A 364 -21.97 9.76 -1.98
C LEU A 364 -22.01 11.01 -1.10
N GLU A 365 -22.71 12.05 -1.54
CA GLU A 365 -22.84 13.33 -0.86
C GLU A 365 -23.68 13.24 0.44
N PHE A 366 -24.84 12.59 0.37
CA PHE A 366 -25.82 12.57 1.46
C PHE A 366 -26.01 11.21 2.11
N GLY A 367 -25.47 10.14 1.52
CA GLY A 367 -25.64 8.78 2.02
C GLY A 367 -25.03 8.59 3.42
N ALA A 368 -23.87 9.15 3.65
CA ALA A 368 -23.21 9.14 4.96
C ALA A 368 -24.03 9.90 6.01
N MET A 369 -24.58 11.07 5.67
CA MET A 369 -25.46 11.83 6.57
C MET A 369 -26.75 11.08 6.87
N SER A 370 -27.37 10.45 5.86
CA SER A 370 -28.57 9.62 6.03
C SER A 370 -28.31 8.40 6.92
N ALA A 371 -27.16 7.75 6.74
CA ALA A 371 -26.75 6.63 7.60
C ALA A 371 -26.53 7.09 9.04
N TRP A 372 -25.92 8.25 9.23
CA TRP A 372 -25.70 8.86 10.53
C TRP A 372 -27.01 9.22 11.24
N GLN A 373 -27.96 9.83 10.56
CA GLN A 373 -29.28 10.12 11.13
C GLN A 373 -30.02 8.85 11.59
N LYS A 374 -29.95 7.78 10.78
CA LYS A 374 -30.49 6.47 11.15
C LYS A 374 -29.80 5.90 12.38
N PHE A 375 -28.47 6.01 12.46
CA PHE A 375 -27.71 5.55 13.62
C PHE A 375 -28.10 6.32 14.89
N LEU A 376 -28.15 7.65 14.85
CA LEU A 376 -28.60 8.48 15.98
C LEU A 376 -30.00 8.11 16.48
N ALA A 377 -30.89 7.73 15.56
CA ALA A 377 -32.24 7.30 15.93
C ALA A 377 -32.26 6.00 16.76
N THR A 378 -31.21 5.18 16.67
CA THR A 378 -31.07 3.94 17.49
C THR A 378 -30.69 4.23 18.93
N ARG A 379 -30.21 5.42 19.26
CA ARG A 379 -29.64 5.79 20.57
C ARG A 379 -28.50 4.86 21.02
N ALA A 380 -27.82 4.23 20.06
CA ALA A 380 -26.63 3.42 20.36
C ALA A 380 -25.50 4.30 20.89
N PRO A 381 -24.60 3.76 21.73
CA PRO A 381 -23.42 4.49 22.20
C PRO A 381 -22.54 4.90 21.02
N GLU A 382 -21.99 6.11 21.07
CA GLU A 382 -21.06 6.66 20.10
C GLU A 382 -19.63 6.62 20.63
N SER A 383 -18.69 6.33 19.77
CA SER A 383 -17.25 6.57 20.03
C SER A 383 -16.85 7.98 19.58
N PRO A 384 -15.92 8.65 20.29
CA PRO A 384 -15.33 9.88 19.81
C PRO A 384 -14.59 9.68 18.46
N ILE A 385 -14.57 10.71 17.61
CA ILE A 385 -13.83 10.66 16.33
C ILE A 385 -12.31 10.48 16.54
N MET A 386 -11.80 10.90 17.69
CA MET A 386 -10.39 10.80 18.06
C MET A 386 -10.05 9.44 18.70
N GLU A 387 -10.97 8.49 18.73
CA GLU A 387 -10.68 7.15 19.24
C GLU A 387 -9.99 6.33 18.16
N PRO A 388 -8.87 5.64 18.49
CA PRO A 388 -8.24 4.71 17.57
C PRO A 388 -9.23 3.68 17.04
N GLN A 389 -9.17 3.38 15.75
CA GLN A 389 -10.12 2.46 15.10
C GLN A 389 -10.17 1.09 15.79
N ASP A 390 -9.04 0.60 16.25
CA ASP A 390 -8.89 -0.66 16.98
C ASP A 390 -9.57 -0.67 18.36
N ARG A 391 -9.94 0.49 18.88
CA ARG A 391 -10.61 0.66 20.18
C ARG A 391 -12.07 1.08 20.06
N ALA A 392 -12.53 1.33 18.84
CA ALA A 392 -13.94 1.67 18.60
C ALA A 392 -14.88 0.57 19.17
N LEU A 393 -16.03 0.98 19.69
CA LEU A 393 -17.00 0.11 20.33
C LEU A 393 -17.42 -1.10 19.47
N ASN A 394 -17.36 -0.95 18.17
CA ASN A 394 -17.55 -2.03 17.19
C ASN A 394 -17.00 -1.59 15.81
N GLY A 395 -16.82 -2.54 14.88
CA GLY A 395 -16.29 -2.27 13.55
C GLY A 395 -17.10 -1.25 12.74
N LEU A 396 -18.43 -1.18 12.94
CA LEU A 396 -19.27 -0.20 12.27
C LEU A 396 -18.94 1.22 12.75
N MET A 397 -18.73 1.42 14.05
CA MET A 397 -18.33 2.71 14.61
C MET A 397 -16.89 3.09 14.19
N GLY A 398 -15.99 2.10 14.14
CA GLY A 398 -14.63 2.30 13.63
C GLY A 398 -14.64 2.83 12.19
N GLY A 399 -15.34 2.18 11.30
CA GLY A 399 -15.51 2.64 9.92
C GLY A 399 -16.22 4.00 9.82
N TRP A 400 -17.30 4.21 10.58
CA TRP A 400 -17.99 5.50 10.59
C TRP A 400 -17.09 6.65 11.04
N ASN A 401 -16.32 6.47 12.10
CA ASN A 401 -15.42 7.51 12.62
C ASN A 401 -14.21 7.76 11.73
N ALA A 402 -13.73 6.74 11.02
CA ALA A 402 -12.63 6.91 10.08
C ALA A 402 -13.08 7.62 8.78
N TYR A 403 -14.15 7.17 8.16
CA TYR A 403 -14.59 7.58 6.80
C TYR A 403 -15.72 8.62 6.82
N GLY A 404 -16.91 8.18 7.19
CA GLY A 404 -18.15 8.94 6.94
C GLY A 404 -18.32 10.19 7.80
N ARG A 405 -18.09 10.07 9.11
CA ARG A 405 -18.29 11.18 10.05
C ARG A 405 -17.39 12.39 9.77
N PRO A 406 -16.06 12.23 9.56
CA PRO A 406 -15.20 13.34 9.20
C PRO A 406 -15.53 13.91 7.82
N ALA A 407 -15.84 13.09 6.82
CA ALA A 407 -16.23 13.58 5.50
C ALA A 407 -17.49 14.45 5.55
N VAL A 408 -18.52 14.03 6.31
CA VAL A 408 -19.73 14.87 6.56
C VAL A 408 -19.40 16.16 7.26
N GLY A 409 -18.49 16.11 8.26
CA GLY A 409 -18.05 17.32 8.98
C GLY A 409 -17.33 18.31 8.06
N LEU A 410 -16.44 17.82 7.20
CA LEU A 410 -15.72 18.63 6.21
C LEU A 410 -16.66 19.22 5.17
N HIS A 411 -17.63 18.43 4.70
CA HIS A 411 -18.66 18.92 3.78
C HIS A 411 -19.49 20.03 4.40
N PHE A 412 -19.95 19.84 5.64
CA PHE A 412 -20.69 20.88 6.37
C PHE A 412 -19.83 22.14 6.59
N LEU A 413 -18.58 21.99 6.99
CA LEU A 413 -17.65 23.09 7.17
C LEU A 413 -17.52 23.91 5.89
N ARG A 414 -17.34 23.24 4.75
CA ARG A 414 -17.21 23.90 3.46
C ARG A 414 -18.47 24.63 3.05
N GLU A 415 -19.63 23.96 3.04
CA GLU A 415 -20.86 24.46 2.41
C GLU A 415 -21.69 25.40 3.32
N GLN A 416 -21.44 25.39 4.64
CA GLN A 416 -22.24 26.13 5.59
C GLN A 416 -21.46 27.15 6.43
N VAL A 417 -20.15 27.07 6.44
CA VAL A 417 -19.31 27.91 7.31
C VAL A 417 -18.30 28.74 6.51
N LEU A 418 -17.70 28.18 5.46
CA LEU A 418 -16.64 28.84 4.69
C LEU A 418 -17.16 29.50 3.39
N ASP A 419 -18.30 29.08 2.86
CA ASP A 419 -19.02 29.75 1.77
C ASP A 419 -20.05 30.74 2.34
#